data_850f35e942deaf21c0faec6045dd6561
#
_entry.id   850f35e942deaf21c0faec6045dd6561
#
_cell.length_a   1.000
_cell.length_b   1.000
_cell.length_c   1.000
_cell.angle_alpha   90.00
_cell.angle_beta   90.00
_cell.angle_gamma   90.00
#
_symmetry.space_group_name_H-M   'P 1'
#
loop_
_entity.id
_entity.type
_entity.pdbx_description
1 polymer ?
#
loop_
_entity_poly.entity_id
_entity_poly.type
_entity_poly.pdbx_seq_one_letter_code
_entity_poly.pdbx_strand_id
1 'polypeptide(L)'
;MSGATTENADPAELRKFDAIAHEWWDPAGSSRPLHELNPARVEYLERTVGLAGKTIVDVGCGGGILCEAMVRAGGHALGIDLAPSVIEVARAHAAGSGLEIDYRSITAEALSAERPGGFDLVTCMEMLEHVPDPASTLAALAALVRPGGDVVVSTLNRTWVSFLVAIIGAEYLARALPRGTHDYLKFIRPSELARWGRTAGLVLRDLTGVGYDPITRSFGLSRHAAVNYLAHFRRADS
;
A
#
# COMPACT_ATOMS: atom_id res chain seq x y z
N MET A 1 18.70 -16.06 25.11
CA MET A 1 19.06 -14.71 24.66
C MET A 1 18.02 -14.32 23.63
N SER A 2 16.99 -13.58 24.03
CA SER A 2 15.94 -13.07 23.14
C SER A 2 16.55 -11.98 22.31
N GLY A 3 16.82 -12.25 21.01
CA GLY A 3 17.15 -11.20 20.05
C GLY A 3 15.91 -10.31 19.92
N ALA A 4 16.02 -9.06 20.35
CA ALA A 4 15.06 -8.06 19.99
C ALA A 4 15.06 -8.00 18.46
N THR A 5 14.01 -8.51 17.81
CA THR A 5 13.72 -8.24 16.41
C THR A 5 13.54 -6.74 16.31
N THR A 6 14.52 -6.05 15.73
CA THR A 6 14.37 -4.64 15.39
C THR A 6 13.14 -4.54 14.51
N GLU A 7 12.15 -3.80 14.96
CA GLU A 7 10.91 -3.58 14.21
C GLU A 7 11.27 -3.00 12.83
N ASN A 8 10.72 -3.58 11.75
CA ASN A 8 10.99 -3.14 10.38
C ASN A 8 10.22 -1.85 10.08
N ALA A 9 10.53 -0.78 10.83
CA ALA A 9 9.88 0.50 10.80
C ALA A 9 10.89 1.64 10.96
N ASP A 10 10.71 2.73 10.23
CA ASP A 10 11.47 3.96 10.38
C ASP A 10 10.68 4.93 11.28
N PRO A 11 11.14 5.22 12.52
CA PRO A 11 10.44 6.14 13.42
C PRO A 11 10.27 7.56 12.86
N ALA A 12 11.12 7.98 11.91
CA ALA A 12 10.99 9.28 11.28
C ALA A 12 9.82 9.29 10.28
N GLU A 13 9.64 8.20 9.53
CA GLU A 13 8.50 8.04 8.63
C GLU A 13 7.19 7.98 9.43
N LEU A 14 7.12 7.19 10.50
CA LEU A 14 5.92 7.11 11.35
C LEU A 14 5.50 8.48 11.88
N ARG A 15 6.45 9.30 12.36
CA ARG A 15 6.14 10.66 12.83
C ARG A 15 5.57 11.57 11.73
N LYS A 16 5.97 11.40 10.46
CA LYS A 16 5.41 12.16 9.34
C LYS A 16 3.93 11.82 9.14
N PHE A 17 3.60 10.53 9.16
CA PHE A 17 2.20 10.08 9.00
C PHE A 17 1.34 10.48 10.19
N ASP A 18 1.83 10.35 11.42
CA ASP A 18 1.12 10.82 12.62
C ASP A 18 0.80 12.32 12.56
N ALA A 19 1.72 13.13 12.05
CA ALA A 19 1.53 14.58 11.97
C ALA A 19 0.38 15.00 11.03
N ILE A 20 0.11 14.22 9.97
CA ILE A 20 -0.94 14.52 8.98
C ILE A 20 -2.22 13.69 9.18
N ALA A 21 -2.27 12.84 10.21
CA ALA A 21 -3.39 11.92 10.42
C ALA A 21 -4.75 12.63 10.45
N HIS A 22 -4.84 13.80 11.07
CA HIS A 22 -6.07 14.57 11.21
C HIS A 22 -6.65 15.10 9.88
N GLU A 23 -5.81 15.21 8.82
CA GLU A 23 -6.22 15.65 7.48
C GLU A 23 -6.46 14.48 6.51
N TRP A 24 -6.36 13.22 6.97
CA TRP A 24 -6.34 12.04 6.09
C TRP A 24 -7.55 11.95 5.17
N TRP A 25 -8.72 12.32 5.68
CA TRP A 25 -9.98 12.29 4.95
C TRP A 25 -10.41 13.65 4.37
N ASP A 26 -9.59 14.69 4.51
CA ASP A 26 -9.82 15.96 3.81
C ASP A 26 -9.42 15.81 2.34
N PRO A 27 -10.39 15.87 1.38
CA PRO A 27 -10.08 15.75 -0.05
C PRO A 27 -9.27 16.93 -0.60
N ALA A 28 -9.10 18.02 0.16
CA ALA A 28 -8.23 19.14 -0.17
C ALA A 28 -6.93 19.13 0.63
N GLY A 29 -6.78 18.21 1.59
CA GLY A 29 -5.63 18.05 2.47
C GLY A 29 -4.42 17.39 1.83
N SER A 30 -3.43 17.08 2.66
CA SER A 30 -2.16 16.45 2.24
C SER A 30 -2.34 15.05 1.66
N SER A 31 -3.41 14.32 2.04
CA SER A 31 -3.76 12.98 1.56
C SER A 31 -4.60 12.97 0.26
N ARG A 32 -4.88 14.14 -0.33
CA ARG A 32 -5.64 14.25 -1.59
C ARG A 32 -5.14 13.32 -2.71
N PRO A 33 -3.82 13.17 -2.97
CA PRO A 33 -3.35 12.25 -4.00
C PRO A 33 -3.78 10.79 -3.78
N LEU A 34 -3.93 10.36 -2.52
CA LEU A 34 -4.40 9.02 -2.19
C LEU A 34 -5.88 8.83 -2.53
N HIS A 35 -6.70 9.86 -2.31
CA HIS A 35 -8.12 9.87 -2.71
C HIS A 35 -8.26 9.83 -4.24
N GLU A 36 -7.48 10.61 -4.97
CA GLU A 36 -7.49 10.66 -6.44
C GLU A 36 -6.99 9.33 -7.06
N LEU A 37 -6.04 8.64 -6.39
CA LEU A 37 -5.46 7.37 -6.83
C LEU A 37 -6.36 6.16 -6.53
N ASN A 38 -7.16 6.23 -5.47
CA ASN A 38 -7.91 5.08 -4.96
C ASN A 38 -8.86 4.42 -5.98
N PRO A 39 -9.59 5.16 -6.86
CA PRO A 39 -10.41 4.55 -7.90
C PRO A 39 -9.62 3.62 -8.83
N ALA A 40 -8.41 4.01 -9.24
CA ALA A 40 -7.55 3.19 -10.09
C ALA A 40 -7.04 1.92 -9.37
N ARG A 41 -6.78 2.01 -8.05
CA ARG A 41 -6.43 0.85 -7.22
C ARG A 41 -7.58 -0.15 -7.16
N VAL A 42 -8.80 0.33 -6.87
CA VAL A 42 -9.99 -0.53 -6.79
C VAL A 42 -10.29 -1.17 -8.15
N GLU A 43 -10.24 -0.40 -9.25
CA GLU A 43 -10.40 -0.92 -10.61
C GLU A 43 -9.41 -2.05 -10.89
N TYR A 44 -8.13 -1.86 -10.52
CA TYR A 44 -7.10 -2.85 -10.70
C TYR A 44 -7.38 -4.13 -9.90
N LEU A 45 -7.74 -4.00 -8.62
CA LEU A 45 -8.05 -5.12 -7.74
C LEU A 45 -9.27 -5.91 -8.24
N GLU A 46 -10.34 -5.22 -8.63
CA GLU A 46 -11.53 -5.88 -9.18
C GLU A 46 -11.23 -6.63 -10.47
N ARG A 47 -10.46 -6.04 -11.37
CA ARG A 47 -10.11 -6.65 -12.65
C ARG A 47 -9.21 -7.87 -12.50
N THR A 48 -8.25 -7.84 -11.55
CA THR A 48 -7.21 -8.88 -11.44
C THR A 48 -7.55 -9.98 -10.46
N VAL A 49 -8.27 -9.65 -9.39
CA VAL A 49 -8.51 -10.55 -8.25
C VAL A 49 -10.01 -10.73 -7.97
N GLY A 50 -10.81 -9.67 -8.13
CA GLY A 50 -12.17 -9.59 -7.62
C GLY A 50 -12.20 -9.45 -6.10
N LEU A 51 -13.09 -8.63 -5.55
CA LEU A 51 -13.11 -8.29 -4.12
C LEU A 51 -14.23 -8.98 -3.34
N ALA A 52 -15.37 -9.23 -3.99
CA ALA A 52 -16.55 -9.75 -3.33
C ALA A 52 -16.30 -11.09 -2.60
N GLY A 53 -16.65 -11.12 -1.31
CA GLY A 53 -16.53 -12.30 -0.45
C GLY A 53 -15.12 -12.68 -0.02
N LYS A 54 -14.08 -11.91 -0.41
CA LYS A 54 -12.69 -12.20 -0.02
C LYS A 54 -12.38 -11.69 1.38
N THR A 55 -11.58 -12.47 2.12
CA THR A 55 -10.92 -12.03 3.35
C THR A 55 -9.62 -11.34 2.97
N ILE A 56 -9.52 -10.05 3.30
CA ILE A 56 -8.46 -9.15 2.83
C ILE A 56 -7.70 -8.56 4.02
N VAL A 57 -6.39 -8.41 3.90
CA VAL A 57 -5.62 -7.53 4.78
C VAL A 57 -4.93 -6.44 3.96
N ASP A 58 -5.07 -5.20 4.40
CA ASP A 58 -4.38 -4.03 3.84
C ASP A 58 -3.25 -3.62 4.78
N VAL A 59 -2.02 -3.80 4.32
CA VAL A 59 -0.79 -3.55 5.09
C VAL A 59 -0.26 -2.17 4.77
N GLY A 60 -0.09 -1.32 5.80
CA GLY A 60 0.12 0.11 5.64
C GLY A 60 -1.17 0.80 5.19
N CYS A 61 -2.29 0.47 5.85
CA CYS A 61 -3.63 0.90 5.42
C CYS A 61 -3.86 2.42 5.57
N GLY A 62 -2.98 3.11 6.29
CA GLY A 62 -3.18 4.51 6.60
C GLY A 62 -4.54 4.76 7.26
N GLY A 63 -5.19 5.87 6.94
CA GLY A 63 -6.53 6.21 7.44
C GLY A 63 -7.68 5.39 6.81
N GLY A 64 -7.40 4.28 6.10
CA GLY A 64 -8.42 3.31 5.70
C GLY A 64 -9.13 3.58 4.37
N ILE A 65 -8.65 4.49 3.53
CA ILE A 65 -9.28 4.86 2.25
C ILE A 65 -9.51 3.63 1.36
N LEU A 66 -8.48 2.77 1.21
CA LEU A 66 -8.59 1.55 0.40
C LEU A 66 -9.43 0.48 1.10
N CYS A 67 -9.27 0.29 2.42
CA CYS A 67 -10.07 -0.66 3.19
C CYS A 67 -11.57 -0.42 3.03
N GLU A 68 -12.02 0.84 3.18
CA GLU A 68 -13.43 1.18 3.01
C GLU A 68 -13.92 0.91 1.59
N ALA A 69 -13.10 1.22 0.57
CA ALA A 69 -13.47 0.96 -0.81
C ALA A 69 -13.59 -0.54 -1.10
N MET A 70 -12.67 -1.37 -0.55
CA MET A 70 -12.73 -2.83 -0.70
C MET A 70 -13.95 -3.43 0.00
N VAL A 71 -14.33 -2.91 1.17
CA VAL A 71 -15.53 -3.37 1.89
C VAL A 71 -16.80 -2.96 1.15
N ARG A 72 -16.86 -1.73 0.59
CA ARG A 72 -17.99 -1.31 -0.28
C ARG A 72 -18.11 -2.16 -1.55
N ALA A 73 -17.01 -2.74 -2.02
CA ALA A 73 -16.98 -3.70 -3.13
C ALA A 73 -17.32 -5.15 -2.71
N GLY A 74 -17.75 -5.36 -1.46
CA GLY A 74 -18.18 -6.66 -0.93
C GLY A 74 -17.08 -7.54 -0.33
N GLY A 75 -15.88 -7.02 -0.12
CA GLY A 75 -14.80 -7.69 0.60
C GLY A 75 -14.94 -7.56 2.13
N HIS A 76 -14.16 -8.37 2.86
CA HIS A 76 -14.00 -8.31 4.32
C HIS A 76 -12.57 -7.90 4.63
N ALA A 77 -12.34 -6.64 5.03
CA ALA A 77 -11.02 -6.08 5.20
C ALA A 77 -10.60 -5.97 6.67
N LEU A 78 -9.32 -6.30 6.93
CA LEU A 78 -8.55 -5.90 8.10
C LEU A 78 -7.53 -4.86 7.63
N GLY A 79 -7.48 -3.69 8.26
CA GLY A 79 -6.42 -2.71 8.03
C GLY A 79 -5.34 -2.79 9.11
N ILE A 80 -4.07 -2.77 8.72
CA ILE A 80 -2.96 -2.65 9.69
C ILE A 80 -2.03 -1.51 9.31
N ASP A 81 -1.59 -0.77 10.32
CA ASP A 81 -0.59 0.31 10.21
C ASP A 81 0.14 0.45 11.54
N LEU A 82 1.34 1.04 11.53
CA LEU A 82 2.12 1.26 12.76
C LEU A 82 1.87 2.62 13.39
N ALA A 83 1.31 3.59 12.66
CA ALA A 83 1.00 4.92 13.18
C ALA A 83 -0.33 4.90 13.97
N PRO A 84 -0.33 5.02 15.31
CA PRO A 84 -1.54 4.85 16.12
C PRO A 84 -2.61 5.89 15.82
N SER A 85 -2.24 7.15 15.59
CA SER A 85 -3.19 8.23 15.28
C SER A 85 -3.88 8.01 13.93
N VAL A 86 -3.18 7.42 12.95
CA VAL A 86 -3.74 7.09 11.65
C VAL A 86 -4.78 5.97 11.77
N ILE A 87 -4.51 4.96 12.61
CA ILE A 87 -5.45 3.88 12.93
C ILE A 87 -6.70 4.40 13.65
N GLU A 88 -6.55 5.37 14.56
CA GLU A 88 -7.70 6.01 15.22
C GLU A 88 -8.59 6.75 14.21
N VAL A 89 -7.99 7.47 13.27
CA VAL A 89 -8.71 8.13 12.18
C VAL A 89 -9.43 7.13 11.29
N ALA A 90 -8.79 6.00 10.92
CA ALA A 90 -9.41 4.95 10.13
C ALA A 90 -10.65 4.36 10.82
N ARG A 91 -10.54 4.04 12.11
CA ARG A 91 -11.67 3.55 12.94
C ARG A 91 -12.81 4.54 13.01
N ALA A 92 -12.50 5.80 13.30
CA ALA A 92 -13.51 6.85 13.44
C ALA A 92 -14.27 7.08 12.12
N HIS A 93 -13.55 7.12 11.00
CA HIS A 93 -14.17 7.33 9.69
C HIS A 93 -15.02 6.13 9.25
N ALA A 94 -14.55 4.90 9.41
CA ALA A 94 -15.31 3.70 9.10
C ALA A 94 -16.61 3.62 9.92
N ALA A 95 -16.53 3.88 11.23
CA ALA A 95 -17.72 3.94 12.11
C ALA A 95 -18.69 5.02 11.66
N GLY A 96 -18.22 6.23 11.32
CA GLY A 96 -19.03 7.32 10.79
C GLY A 96 -19.66 7.00 9.42
N SER A 97 -19.03 6.14 8.65
CA SER A 97 -19.52 5.63 7.35
C SER A 97 -20.44 4.40 7.47
N GLY A 98 -20.68 3.88 8.68
CA GLY A 98 -21.47 2.68 8.91
C GLY A 98 -20.82 1.39 8.38
N LEU A 99 -19.48 1.36 8.28
CA LEU A 99 -18.73 0.20 7.83
C LEU A 99 -18.12 -0.56 9.01
N GLU A 100 -18.23 -1.88 8.99
CA GLU A 100 -17.55 -2.76 9.96
C GLU A 100 -16.19 -3.20 9.42
N ILE A 101 -15.13 -2.50 9.85
CA ILE A 101 -13.76 -2.79 9.46
C ILE A 101 -12.92 -2.87 10.72
N ASP A 102 -12.17 -3.96 10.86
CA ASP A 102 -11.18 -4.07 11.93
C ASP A 102 -9.89 -3.34 11.52
N TYR A 103 -9.30 -2.59 12.49
CA TYR A 103 -8.04 -1.90 12.30
C TYR A 103 -7.12 -2.17 13.49
N ARG A 104 -5.85 -2.54 13.22
CA ARG A 104 -4.87 -2.89 14.24
C ARG A 104 -3.56 -2.15 14.05
N SER A 105 -2.98 -1.67 15.15
CA SER A 105 -1.60 -1.17 15.15
C SER A 105 -0.65 -2.35 15.38
N ILE A 106 -0.14 -2.93 14.27
CA ILE A 106 0.72 -4.13 14.27
C ILE A 106 1.53 -4.18 12.98
N THR A 107 2.73 -4.78 13.01
CA THR A 107 3.54 -5.02 11.81
C THR A 107 3.01 -6.18 10.97
N ALA A 108 3.35 -6.20 9.68
CA ALA A 108 3.06 -7.35 8.81
C ALA A 108 3.71 -8.64 9.32
N GLU A 109 4.95 -8.54 9.81
CA GLU A 109 5.71 -9.65 10.36
C GLU A 109 5.02 -10.24 11.60
N ALA A 110 4.58 -9.40 12.54
CA ALA A 110 3.87 -9.86 13.74
C ALA A 110 2.51 -10.48 13.38
N LEU A 111 1.73 -9.84 12.50
CA LEU A 111 0.45 -10.40 12.05
C LEU A 111 0.64 -11.72 11.30
N SER A 112 1.72 -11.86 10.50
CA SER A 112 2.00 -13.10 9.78
C SER A 112 2.32 -14.28 10.70
N ALA A 113 2.88 -14.02 11.88
CA ALA A 113 3.07 -15.03 12.92
C ALA A 113 1.75 -15.40 13.62
N GLU A 114 0.81 -14.46 13.79
CA GLU A 114 -0.50 -14.72 14.39
C GLU A 114 -1.47 -15.43 13.43
N ARG A 115 -1.46 -15.06 12.15
CA ARG A 115 -2.44 -15.49 11.13
C ARG A 115 -1.79 -15.92 9.82
N PRO A 116 -0.90 -16.93 9.82
CA PRO A 116 -0.26 -17.41 8.60
C PRO A 116 -1.31 -18.00 7.64
N GLY A 117 -1.29 -17.57 6.37
CA GLY A 117 -2.24 -18.03 5.36
C GLY A 117 -3.70 -17.64 5.63
N GLY A 118 -3.94 -16.61 6.44
CA GLY A 118 -5.27 -16.24 6.90
C GLY A 118 -6.09 -15.40 5.93
N PHE A 119 -5.55 -15.03 4.75
CA PHE A 119 -6.17 -14.06 3.85
C PHE A 119 -6.19 -14.57 2.41
N ASP A 120 -7.28 -14.27 1.69
CA ASP A 120 -7.41 -14.51 0.25
C ASP A 120 -6.59 -13.51 -0.56
N LEU A 121 -6.56 -12.26 -0.09
CA LEU A 121 -5.86 -11.13 -0.71
C LEU A 121 -5.10 -10.34 0.36
N VAL A 122 -3.87 -10.01 0.04
CA VAL A 122 -3.04 -9.06 0.81
C VAL A 122 -2.74 -7.86 -0.07
N THR A 123 -3.07 -6.66 0.37
CA THR A 123 -2.71 -5.40 -0.29
C THR A 123 -1.64 -4.66 0.51
N CYS A 124 -0.75 -3.96 -0.19
CA CYS A 124 0.28 -3.10 0.40
C CYS A 124 0.59 -1.97 -0.59
N MET A 125 -0.02 -0.79 -0.37
CA MET A 125 0.00 0.30 -1.33
C MET A 125 0.86 1.46 -0.84
N GLU A 126 1.87 1.84 -1.65
CA GLU A 126 2.81 2.95 -1.36
C GLU A 126 3.41 2.89 0.06
N MET A 127 3.77 1.70 0.53
CA MET A 127 4.36 1.51 1.86
C MET A 127 5.78 0.95 1.81
N LEU A 128 6.10 0.12 0.80
CA LEU A 128 7.38 -0.58 0.72
C LEU A 128 8.60 0.36 0.64
N GLU A 129 8.45 1.55 0.08
CA GLU A 129 9.50 2.59 0.03
C GLU A 129 9.75 3.28 1.37
N HIS A 130 8.87 3.09 2.36
CA HIS A 130 8.96 3.72 3.69
C HIS A 130 9.56 2.79 4.76
N VAL A 131 9.77 1.51 4.46
CA VAL A 131 10.33 0.55 5.41
C VAL A 131 11.84 0.34 5.19
N PRO A 132 12.60 0.03 6.26
CA PRO A 132 14.04 -0.26 6.16
C PRO A 132 14.36 -1.49 5.31
N ASP A 133 13.56 -2.56 5.39
CA ASP A 133 13.73 -3.80 4.63
C ASP A 133 12.44 -4.21 3.89
N PRO A 134 12.25 -3.71 2.65
CA PRO A 134 11.10 -4.09 1.82
C PRO A 134 11.01 -5.59 1.50
N ALA A 135 12.16 -6.29 1.47
CA ALA A 135 12.16 -7.72 1.18
C ALA A 135 11.59 -8.54 2.35
N SER A 136 11.90 -8.14 3.60
CA SER A 136 11.28 -8.73 4.81
C SER A 136 9.77 -8.51 4.81
N THR A 137 9.33 -7.28 4.54
CA THR A 137 7.90 -6.99 4.44
C THR A 137 7.24 -7.86 3.39
N LEU A 138 7.80 -7.96 2.19
CA LEU A 138 7.22 -8.78 1.11
C LEU A 138 7.15 -10.28 1.50
N ALA A 139 8.11 -10.78 2.26
CA ALA A 139 8.07 -12.14 2.82
C ALA A 139 6.92 -12.30 3.84
N ALA A 140 6.66 -11.28 4.66
CA ALA A 140 5.53 -11.27 5.58
C ALA A 140 4.18 -11.23 4.83
N LEU A 141 4.07 -10.43 3.75
CA LEU A 141 2.86 -10.43 2.89
C LEU A 141 2.62 -11.82 2.30
N ALA A 142 3.68 -12.51 1.84
CA ALA A 142 3.60 -13.88 1.32
C ALA A 142 3.17 -14.89 2.40
N ALA A 143 3.59 -14.70 3.64
CA ALA A 143 3.19 -15.56 4.75
C ALA A 143 1.72 -15.33 5.18
N LEU A 144 1.21 -14.09 5.08
CA LEU A 144 -0.18 -13.72 5.39
C LEU A 144 -1.19 -14.32 4.42
N VAL A 145 -0.86 -14.34 3.12
CA VAL A 145 -1.77 -14.84 2.09
C VAL A 145 -1.79 -16.37 2.08
N ARG A 146 -2.97 -16.99 1.88
CA ARG A 146 -3.09 -18.44 1.75
C ARG A 146 -2.39 -18.99 0.49
N PRO A 147 -2.03 -20.27 0.42
CA PRO A 147 -1.64 -20.90 -0.85
C PRO A 147 -2.68 -20.64 -1.93
N GLY A 148 -2.25 -20.31 -3.15
CA GLY A 148 -3.13 -19.92 -4.26
C GLY A 148 -3.86 -18.57 -4.07
N GLY A 149 -3.57 -17.81 -3.02
CA GLY A 149 -4.09 -16.46 -2.81
C GLY A 149 -3.24 -15.39 -3.50
N ASP A 150 -3.69 -14.16 -3.41
CA ASP A 150 -3.19 -13.04 -4.20
C ASP A 150 -2.52 -11.98 -3.31
N VAL A 151 -1.40 -11.42 -3.75
CA VAL A 151 -0.73 -10.27 -3.13
C VAL A 151 -0.65 -9.16 -4.17
N VAL A 152 -1.16 -7.98 -3.84
CA VAL A 152 -1.08 -6.80 -4.72
C VAL A 152 -0.34 -5.69 -3.99
N VAL A 153 0.71 -5.18 -4.60
CA VAL A 153 1.52 -4.10 -4.05
C VAL A 153 1.62 -2.96 -5.05
N SER A 154 1.76 -1.73 -4.54
CA SER A 154 2.15 -0.59 -5.37
C SER A 154 3.30 0.16 -4.73
N THR A 155 4.11 0.80 -5.58
CA THR A 155 5.23 1.64 -5.15
C THR A 155 5.71 2.52 -6.31
N LEU A 156 6.56 3.49 -5.98
CA LEU A 156 7.21 4.35 -6.96
C LEU A 156 8.39 3.63 -7.63
N ASN A 157 8.43 3.69 -8.96
CA ASN A 157 9.52 3.11 -9.74
C ASN A 157 10.77 3.98 -9.69
N ARG A 158 11.96 3.41 -9.46
CA ARG A 158 13.23 4.11 -9.47
C ARG A 158 13.70 4.39 -10.90
N THR A 159 13.08 5.42 -11.52
CA THR A 159 13.41 5.96 -12.84
C THR A 159 13.72 7.45 -12.75
N TRP A 160 14.46 7.99 -13.72
CA TRP A 160 14.68 9.43 -13.77
C TRP A 160 13.39 10.20 -14.04
N VAL A 161 12.39 9.58 -14.67
CA VAL A 161 11.06 10.16 -14.89
C VAL A 161 10.33 10.31 -13.55
N SER A 162 10.34 9.29 -12.69
CA SER A 162 9.73 9.38 -11.36
C SER A 162 10.43 10.42 -10.48
N PHE A 163 11.75 10.55 -10.60
CA PHE A 163 12.51 11.61 -9.94
C PHE A 163 12.00 13.00 -10.35
N LEU A 164 11.86 13.26 -11.67
CA LEU A 164 11.36 14.54 -12.16
C LEU A 164 9.91 14.80 -11.74
N VAL A 165 9.04 13.80 -11.82
CA VAL A 165 7.60 13.97 -11.54
C VAL A 165 7.33 14.01 -10.04
N ALA A 166 7.80 13.03 -9.27
CA ALA A 166 7.47 12.91 -7.85
C ALA A 166 8.25 13.93 -6.99
N ILE A 167 9.53 14.16 -7.28
CA ILE A 167 10.36 15.03 -6.46
C ILE A 167 10.32 16.47 -6.99
N ILE A 168 10.69 16.70 -8.26
CA ILE A 168 10.76 18.07 -8.79
C ILE A 168 9.36 18.61 -9.07
N GLY A 169 8.49 17.79 -9.68
CA GLY A 169 7.13 18.23 -10.05
C GLY A 169 6.24 18.43 -8.82
N ALA A 170 6.05 17.41 -8.01
CA ALA A 170 5.10 17.46 -6.89
C ALA A 170 5.62 18.27 -5.69
N GLU A 171 6.90 18.11 -5.30
CA GLU A 171 7.43 18.75 -4.10
C GLU A 171 7.90 20.20 -4.34
N TYR A 172 8.51 20.49 -5.49
CA TYR A 172 9.11 21.81 -5.75
C TYR A 172 8.27 22.73 -6.62
N LEU A 173 7.68 22.23 -7.71
CA LEU A 173 6.93 23.08 -8.65
C LEU A 173 5.47 23.22 -8.26
N ALA A 174 4.76 22.10 -8.05
CA ALA A 174 3.34 22.11 -7.72
C ALA A 174 3.07 22.38 -6.22
N ARG A 175 4.06 22.18 -5.34
CA ARG A 175 3.91 22.22 -3.87
C ARG A 175 2.73 21.38 -3.39
N ALA A 176 2.42 20.32 -4.12
CA ALA A 176 1.33 19.40 -3.80
C ALA A 176 1.66 18.49 -2.62
N LEU A 177 2.95 18.27 -2.34
CA LEU A 177 3.46 17.47 -1.23
C LEU A 177 4.54 18.25 -0.47
N PRO A 178 4.73 18.01 0.84
CA PRO A 178 5.84 18.56 1.62
C PRO A 178 7.19 18.15 1.02
N ARG A 179 8.18 19.05 1.11
CA ARG A 179 9.55 18.75 0.65
C ARG A 179 10.15 17.60 1.46
N GLY A 180 10.82 16.65 0.77
CA GLY A 180 11.43 15.48 1.41
C GLY A 180 10.43 14.37 1.72
N THR A 181 9.24 14.40 1.11
CA THR A 181 8.27 13.30 1.20
C THR A 181 8.81 12.03 0.54
N HIS A 182 9.58 12.17 -0.56
CA HIS A 182 10.12 11.03 -1.30
C HIS A 182 11.65 11.07 -1.34
N ASP A 183 12.27 9.96 -0.98
CA ASP A 183 13.69 9.67 -1.21
C ASP A 183 13.82 8.76 -2.43
N TYR A 184 14.40 9.28 -3.52
CA TYR A 184 14.59 8.53 -4.77
C TYR A 184 15.34 7.20 -4.58
N LEU A 185 16.26 7.13 -3.61
CA LEU A 185 17.01 5.90 -3.35
C LEU A 185 16.13 4.79 -2.77
N LYS A 186 15.01 5.15 -2.14
CA LYS A 186 14.02 4.21 -1.59
C LYS A 186 13.01 3.70 -2.64
N PHE A 187 12.97 4.29 -3.85
CA PHE A 187 12.09 3.83 -4.93
C PHE A 187 12.51 2.45 -5.42
N ILE A 188 11.55 1.60 -5.76
CA ILE A 188 11.74 0.18 -6.02
C ILE A 188 11.53 -0.13 -7.50
N ARG A 189 12.53 -0.74 -8.14
CA ARG A 189 12.38 -1.19 -9.53
C ARG A 189 11.51 -2.45 -9.61
N PRO A 190 10.67 -2.61 -10.64
CA PRO A 190 9.90 -3.83 -10.84
C PRO A 190 10.73 -5.13 -10.80
N SER A 191 11.96 -5.09 -11.30
CA SER A 191 12.88 -6.24 -11.28
C SER A 191 13.37 -6.61 -9.86
N GLU A 192 13.54 -5.62 -8.98
CA GLU A 192 13.91 -5.83 -7.57
C GLU A 192 12.72 -6.45 -6.83
N LEU A 193 11.53 -5.86 -6.98
CA LEU A 193 10.30 -6.36 -6.40
C LEU A 193 9.99 -7.80 -6.85
N ALA A 194 10.10 -8.09 -8.16
CA ALA A 194 9.90 -9.43 -8.69
C ALA A 194 10.92 -10.44 -8.17
N ARG A 195 12.17 -10.04 -7.94
CA ARG A 195 13.19 -10.89 -7.32
C ARG A 195 12.84 -11.22 -5.88
N TRP A 196 12.50 -10.22 -5.06
CA TRP A 196 12.08 -10.44 -3.67
C TRP A 196 10.81 -11.31 -3.59
N GLY A 197 9.83 -11.06 -4.46
CA GLY A 197 8.62 -11.89 -4.55
C GLY A 197 8.95 -13.36 -4.80
N ARG A 198 9.81 -13.66 -5.78
CA ARG A 198 10.26 -15.06 -6.03
C ARG A 198 10.94 -15.69 -4.84
N THR A 199 11.80 -14.95 -4.13
CA THR A 199 12.44 -15.44 -2.90
C THR A 199 11.42 -15.75 -1.81
N ALA A 200 10.31 -15.01 -1.75
CA ALA A 200 9.20 -15.21 -0.81
C ALA A 200 8.17 -16.25 -1.28
N GLY A 201 8.39 -16.95 -2.40
CA GLY A 201 7.45 -17.96 -2.94
C GLY A 201 6.26 -17.37 -3.70
N LEU A 202 6.36 -16.10 -4.13
CA LEU A 202 5.35 -15.42 -4.92
C LEU A 202 5.70 -15.44 -6.42
N VAL A 203 4.71 -15.64 -7.27
CA VAL A 203 4.83 -15.60 -8.73
C VAL A 203 4.18 -14.30 -9.24
N LEU A 204 4.96 -13.44 -9.88
CA LEU A 204 4.44 -12.23 -10.53
C LEU A 204 3.50 -12.60 -11.68
N ARG A 205 2.28 -12.11 -11.66
CA ARG A 205 1.23 -12.36 -12.65
C ARG A 205 0.97 -11.19 -13.56
N ASP A 206 0.99 -9.97 -12.99
CA ASP A 206 0.75 -8.73 -13.73
C ASP A 206 1.58 -7.59 -13.20
N LEU A 207 1.91 -6.65 -14.07
CA LEU A 207 2.57 -5.39 -13.76
C LEU A 207 1.89 -4.29 -14.58
N THR A 208 1.19 -3.41 -13.91
CA THR A 208 0.45 -2.31 -14.54
C THR A 208 0.94 -0.97 -13.99
N GLY A 209 1.25 -0.02 -14.86
CA GLY A 209 1.59 1.34 -14.48
C GLY A 209 0.35 2.13 -14.05
N VAL A 210 0.59 3.21 -13.33
CA VAL A 210 -0.43 4.23 -13.01
C VAL A 210 0.03 5.55 -13.58
N GLY A 211 -0.82 6.18 -14.39
CA GLY A 211 -0.59 7.48 -14.99
C GLY A 211 -1.53 8.53 -14.41
N TYR A 212 -1.07 9.78 -14.39
CA TYR A 212 -1.88 10.94 -14.02
C TYR A 212 -2.26 11.76 -15.24
N ASP A 213 -3.54 12.03 -15.41
CA ASP A 213 -4.06 12.95 -16.43
C ASP A 213 -4.26 14.34 -15.81
N PRO A 214 -3.46 15.35 -16.19
CA PRO A 214 -3.58 16.69 -15.63
C PRO A 214 -4.83 17.44 -16.06
N ILE A 215 -5.49 17.02 -17.16
CA ILE A 215 -6.71 17.65 -17.67
C ILE A 215 -7.90 17.22 -16.81
N THR A 216 -8.08 15.92 -16.63
CA THR A 216 -9.17 15.36 -15.83
C THR A 216 -8.84 15.33 -14.34
N ARG A 217 -7.57 15.58 -13.96
CA ARG A 217 -7.06 15.46 -12.58
C ARG A 217 -7.35 14.11 -11.96
N SER A 218 -7.14 13.05 -12.73
CA SER A 218 -7.42 11.68 -12.30
C SER A 218 -6.25 10.76 -12.58
N PHE A 219 -6.12 9.72 -11.76
CA PHE A 219 -5.22 8.62 -12.03
C PHE A 219 -5.93 7.53 -12.80
N GLY A 220 -5.22 6.87 -13.72
CA GLY A 220 -5.73 5.76 -14.50
C GLY A 220 -4.67 4.69 -14.72
N LEU A 221 -5.12 3.47 -15.03
CA LEU A 221 -4.23 2.36 -15.33
C LEU A 221 -3.52 2.59 -16.66
N SER A 222 -2.24 2.26 -16.72
CA SER A 222 -1.36 2.50 -17.87
C SER A 222 -0.50 1.29 -18.18
N ARG A 223 -0.13 1.11 -19.45
CA ARG A 223 0.87 0.11 -19.85
C ARG A 223 2.31 0.50 -19.47
N HIS A 224 2.52 1.74 -19.09
CA HIS A 224 3.85 2.28 -18.79
C HIS A 224 4.03 2.46 -17.28
N ALA A 225 4.86 1.62 -16.68
CA ALA A 225 5.24 1.69 -15.26
C ALA A 225 6.39 2.68 -15.01
N ALA A 226 6.31 3.88 -15.61
CA ALA A 226 7.43 4.82 -15.57
C ALA A 226 7.57 5.55 -14.22
N VAL A 227 6.47 5.84 -13.54
CA VAL A 227 6.46 6.60 -12.27
C VAL A 227 5.97 5.73 -11.12
N ASN A 228 4.71 5.32 -11.18
CA ASN A 228 4.07 4.47 -10.19
C ASN A 228 3.58 3.18 -10.87
N TYR A 229 3.57 2.06 -10.16
CA TYR A 229 3.07 0.80 -10.68
C TYR A 229 2.40 -0.06 -9.61
N LEU A 230 1.48 -0.90 -10.06
CA LEU A 230 0.84 -1.97 -9.33
C LEU A 230 1.42 -3.30 -9.80
N ALA A 231 1.76 -4.18 -8.88
CA ALA A 231 2.26 -5.52 -9.15
C ALA A 231 1.38 -6.56 -8.47
N HIS A 232 0.82 -7.47 -9.24
CA HIS A 232 0.02 -8.58 -8.76
C HIS A 232 0.85 -9.85 -8.73
N PHE A 233 0.93 -10.44 -7.56
CA PHE A 233 1.57 -11.73 -7.32
C PHE A 233 0.53 -12.76 -6.88
N ARG A 234 0.83 -14.02 -7.14
CA ARG A 234 0.08 -15.16 -6.62
C ARG A 234 1.02 -16.06 -5.82
N ARG A 235 0.60 -16.47 -4.63
CA ARG A 235 1.32 -17.46 -3.85
C ARG A 235 1.17 -18.83 -4.51
N ALA A 236 2.26 -19.60 -4.63
CA ALA A 236 2.21 -20.95 -5.16
C ALA A 236 1.29 -21.86 -4.32
N ASP A 237 0.70 -22.88 -4.97
CA ASP A 237 -0.25 -23.81 -4.34
C ASP A 237 0.45 -24.96 -3.57
N SER A 238 1.75 -24.84 -3.27
CA SER A 238 2.56 -25.91 -2.64
C SER A 238 2.24 -26.16 -1.19
#